data_2a2166d77059a5a01ddc6dc9c947a3fe
#
_entry.id   2a2166d77059a5a01ddc6dc9c947a3fe
#
_cell.length_a   1.000
_cell.length_b   1.000
_cell.length_c   1.000
_cell.angle_alpha   90.00
_cell.angle_beta   90.00
_cell.angle_gamma   90.00
#
_symmetry.space_group_name_H-M   'P 1'
#
loop_
_entity.id
_entity.type
_entity.pdbx_description
1 polymer ?
#
loop_
_entity_poly.entity_id
_entity_poly.type
_entity_poly.pdbx_seq_one_letter_code
_entity_poly.pdbx_strand_id
1 'polypeptide(L)'
;MHLLLIHQAFASPNEPGGTRHYEFARQLVQAGQRVTIVASDLSYLTGQRTTAGRGLITRQELDGIVVLRAYTYPALHRSFAWRIVSFLSFMVISVGAALRAGPVDLVMGTSPPIFQAVSAWLVAVLRRRPFLLEVRDLWPDFAIDIGVLRNPVLIALSRWLERFLYRRATHLLVNSPAYRDYLIGKGVPQEKISLIPNGVDPEMFDPEARGERLRAEWRLDGKFVVTYAGALGLANDIPTILRAADRLRDQSEVHFLLVGDGKERANLEAQAHQLGLTNVTFVGSRPKFEMAEVLAASDACLATLRDIPMFRTTYPNKVFDYMAAGRPTILAIDGVIRQVIEAAGGGIFVPPGDDAALATAVISLSQDRARSRAMGQAARAYAVEHFNRRQQAAQFAELIERLVGTKARVA
;
A
#
# COMPACT_ATOMS: atom_id res chain seq x y z
N MET A 1 -20.24 17.76 5.85
CA MET A 1 -20.43 16.48 5.12
C MET A 1 -19.96 15.31 5.99
N HIS A 2 -20.54 14.11 5.81
CA HIS A 2 -20.12 12.89 6.53
C HIS A 2 -19.76 11.78 5.53
N LEU A 3 -18.47 11.46 5.45
CA LEU A 3 -17.95 10.33 4.67
C LEU A 3 -17.99 9.06 5.51
N LEU A 4 -18.56 7.99 4.97
CA LEU A 4 -18.46 6.63 5.50
C LEU A 4 -17.56 5.80 4.58
N LEU A 5 -16.42 5.36 5.11
CA LEU A 5 -15.47 4.49 4.39
C LEU A 5 -15.52 3.06 4.95
N ILE A 6 -15.69 2.06 4.08
CA ILE A 6 -15.52 0.65 4.45
C ILE A 6 -14.19 0.15 3.88
N HIS A 7 -13.23 -0.10 4.79
CA HIS A 7 -11.88 -0.51 4.45
C HIS A 7 -11.35 -1.55 5.44
N GLN A 8 -11.42 -2.84 5.08
CA GLN A 8 -11.02 -3.95 5.94
C GLN A 8 -9.57 -3.83 6.42
N ALA A 9 -8.65 -3.52 5.52
CA ALA A 9 -7.22 -3.43 5.79
C ALA A 9 -6.77 -2.01 6.23
N PHE A 10 -7.68 -1.23 6.85
CA PHE A 10 -7.33 0.10 7.35
C PHE A 10 -6.25 -0.01 8.44
N ALA A 11 -5.18 0.75 8.26
CA ALA A 11 -4.10 0.89 9.22
C ALA A 11 -3.99 2.35 9.69
N SER A 12 -3.80 2.52 10.99
CA SER A 12 -3.41 3.78 11.63
C SER A 12 -1.89 3.97 11.58
N PRO A 13 -1.35 5.15 11.89
CA PRO A 13 0.10 5.35 11.97
C PRO A 13 0.82 4.42 12.94
N ASN A 14 0.12 3.93 13.97
CA ASN A 14 0.65 3.01 14.99
C ASN A 14 0.61 1.54 14.53
N GLU A 15 0.07 1.27 13.34
CA GLU A 15 -0.02 -0.07 12.76
C GLU A 15 0.87 -0.15 11.51
N PRO A 16 1.45 -1.32 11.21
CA PRO A 16 2.14 -1.53 9.95
C PRO A 16 1.14 -1.54 8.80
N GLY A 17 1.45 -0.81 7.71
CA GLY A 17 0.59 -0.75 6.53
C GLY A 17 0.56 0.61 5.86
N GLY A 18 -0.25 0.73 4.82
CA GLY A 18 -0.45 1.99 4.10
C GLY A 18 -1.45 2.89 4.81
N THR A 19 -1.07 4.12 5.10
CA THR A 19 -1.84 5.12 5.86
C THR A 19 -2.66 6.08 4.98
N ARG A 20 -2.75 5.86 3.66
CA ARG A 20 -3.46 6.72 2.70
C ARG A 20 -4.85 7.17 3.19
N HIS A 21 -5.66 6.24 3.67
CA HIS A 21 -7.04 6.56 4.09
C HIS A 21 -7.09 7.27 5.44
N TYR A 22 -6.14 6.98 6.33
CA TYR A 22 -5.98 7.75 7.56
C TYR A 22 -5.59 9.20 7.23
N GLU A 23 -4.62 9.40 6.36
CA GLU A 23 -4.15 10.73 5.97
C GLU A 23 -5.26 11.54 5.29
N PHE A 24 -6.03 10.95 4.37
CA PHE A 24 -7.20 11.60 3.77
C PHE A 24 -8.28 11.91 4.81
N ALA A 25 -8.60 10.97 5.69
CA ALA A 25 -9.61 11.16 6.71
C ALA A 25 -9.23 12.26 7.70
N ARG A 26 -7.96 12.31 8.12
CA ARG A 26 -7.44 13.36 9.02
C ARG A 26 -7.56 14.75 8.39
N GLN A 27 -7.20 14.90 7.11
CA GLN A 27 -7.34 16.19 6.40
C GLN A 27 -8.82 16.62 6.28
N LEU A 28 -9.72 15.67 5.99
CA LEU A 28 -11.17 15.97 5.97
C LEU A 28 -11.70 16.41 7.33
N VAL A 29 -11.26 15.75 8.41
CA VAL A 29 -11.66 16.13 9.78
C VAL A 29 -11.11 17.52 10.14
N GLN A 30 -9.87 17.84 9.79
CA GLN A 30 -9.28 19.17 9.98
C GLN A 30 -10.03 20.25 9.19
N ALA A 31 -10.63 19.89 8.04
CA ALA A 31 -11.51 20.77 7.26
C ALA A 31 -12.96 20.81 7.79
N GLY A 32 -13.24 20.28 9.00
CA GLY A 32 -14.56 20.32 9.63
C GLY A 32 -15.54 19.25 9.11
N GLN A 33 -15.08 18.28 8.31
CA GLN A 33 -15.91 17.19 7.81
C GLN A 33 -15.94 16.03 8.84
N ARG A 34 -17.01 15.25 8.83
CA ARG A 34 -17.09 14.02 9.64
C ARG A 34 -16.64 12.82 8.83
N VAL A 35 -15.83 11.96 9.43
CA VAL A 35 -15.39 10.71 8.81
C VAL A 35 -15.62 9.54 9.75
N THR A 36 -16.29 8.51 9.24
CA THR A 36 -16.41 7.22 9.92
C THR A 36 -15.77 6.14 9.03
N ILE A 37 -14.87 5.37 9.62
CA ILE A 37 -14.19 4.24 8.95
C ILE A 37 -14.67 2.95 9.58
N VAL A 38 -15.18 2.01 8.77
CA VAL A 38 -15.46 0.65 9.18
C VAL A 38 -14.27 -0.22 8.76
N ALA A 39 -13.56 -0.76 9.75
CA ALA A 39 -12.33 -1.52 9.55
C ALA A 39 -12.41 -2.91 10.22
N SER A 40 -11.53 -3.83 9.84
CA SER A 40 -11.36 -5.10 10.54
C SER A 40 -10.82 -4.87 11.96
N ASP A 41 -11.19 -5.75 12.89
CA ASP A 41 -10.55 -5.87 14.21
C ASP A 41 -9.25 -6.70 14.16
N LEU A 42 -8.84 -7.16 12.95
CA LEU A 42 -7.59 -7.87 12.70
C LEU A 42 -6.65 -7.02 11.84
N SER A 43 -5.38 -6.98 12.22
CA SER A 43 -4.33 -6.46 11.35
C SER A 43 -4.19 -7.33 10.10
N TYR A 44 -4.23 -6.71 8.94
CA TYR A 44 -4.10 -7.43 7.65
C TYR A 44 -2.72 -8.09 7.48
N LEU A 45 -1.67 -7.47 8.02
CA LEU A 45 -0.29 -7.98 7.90
C LEU A 45 0.01 -9.08 8.92
N THR A 46 -0.37 -8.89 10.19
CA THR A 46 -0.01 -9.83 11.26
C THR A 46 -1.10 -10.85 11.57
N GLY A 47 -2.35 -10.60 11.17
CA GLY A 47 -3.50 -11.43 11.53
C GLY A 47 -3.89 -11.34 13.01
N GLN A 48 -3.23 -10.49 13.78
CA GLN A 48 -3.52 -10.29 15.21
C GLN A 48 -4.65 -9.29 15.42
N ARG A 49 -5.35 -9.41 16.54
CA ARG A 49 -6.40 -8.46 16.92
C ARG A 49 -5.80 -7.10 17.26
N THR A 50 -6.39 -6.05 16.73
CA THR A 50 -6.00 -4.64 16.99
C THR A 50 -6.79 -4.02 18.12
N THR A 51 -7.78 -4.74 18.68
CA THR A 51 -8.63 -4.27 19.78
C THR A 51 -8.70 -5.29 20.91
N ALA A 52 -8.75 -4.82 22.14
CA ALA A 52 -8.96 -5.66 23.32
C ALA A 52 -10.46 -6.01 23.57
N GLY A 53 -11.38 -5.38 22.85
CA GLY A 53 -12.83 -5.56 23.01
C GLY A 53 -13.32 -6.91 22.47
N ARG A 54 -14.27 -7.55 23.19
CA ARG A 54 -14.88 -8.84 22.80
C ARG A 54 -16.18 -8.70 21.99
N GLY A 55 -16.60 -7.49 21.63
CA GLY A 55 -17.84 -7.24 20.88
C GLY A 55 -17.68 -7.47 19.37
N LEU A 56 -18.81 -7.73 18.66
CA LEU A 56 -18.82 -7.82 17.20
C LEU A 56 -18.45 -6.49 16.52
N ILE A 57 -18.64 -5.37 17.20
CA ILE A 57 -18.32 -4.02 16.72
C ILE A 57 -17.79 -3.24 17.91
N THR A 58 -16.56 -2.72 17.80
CA THR A 58 -15.96 -1.81 18.78
C THR A 58 -15.74 -0.45 18.16
N ARG A 59 -15.97 0.61 18.93
CA ARG A 59 -15.76 2.00 18.51
C ARG A 59 -14.45 2.52 19.08
N GLN A 60 -13.66 3.14 18.24
CA GLN A 60 -12.45 3.90 18.59
C GLN A 60 -12.56 5.29 17.99
N GLU A 61 -11.84 6.23 18.56
CA GLU A 61 -11.65 7.56 17.99
C GLU A 61 -10.17 7.82 17.81
N LEU A 62 -9.79 8.32 16.65
CA LEU A 62 -8.41 8.56 16.27
C LEU A 62 -8.34 9.89 15.51
N ASP A 63 -7.77 10.93 16.13
CA ASP A 63 -7.63 12.28 15.54
C ASP A 63 -8.97 12.83 14.98
N GLY A 64 -10.07 12.64 15.71
CA GLY A 64 -11.42 13.04 15.32
C GLY A 64 -12.09 12.11 14.28
N ILE A 65 -11.41 11.06 13.84
CA ILE A 65 -11.95 10.03 12.97
C ILE A 65 -12.63 8.96 13.82
N VAL A 66 -13.90 8.66 13.56
CA VAL A 66 -14.59 7.54 14.19
C VAL A 66 -14.23 6.24 13.48
N VAL A 67 -13.61 5.30 14.18
CA VAL A 67 -13.26 3.97 13.63
C VAL A 67 -14.15 2.91 14.29
N LEU A 68 -14.95 2.22 13.48
CA LEU A 68 -15.77 1.08 13.89
C LEU A 68 -15.05 -0.21 13.48
N ARG A 69 -14.42 -0.87 14.46
CA ARG A 69 -13.75 -2.17 14.23
C ARG A 69 -14.80 -3.28 14.21
N ALA A 70 -14.99 -3.87 13.04
CA ALA A 70 -15.92 -4.97 12.82
C ALA A 70 -15.19 -6.31 12.99
N TYR A 71 -15.81 -7.23 13.74
CA TYR A 71 -15.28 -8.57 13.92
C TYR A 71 -14.98 -9.23 12.58
N THR A 72 -13.80 -9.83 12.51
CA THR A 72 -13.33 -10.59 11.35
C THR A 72 -12.86 -11.96 11.83
N TYR A 73 -13.28 -13.03 11.14
CA TYR A 73 -12.84 -14.38 11.49
C TYR A 73 -11.33 -14.53 11.31
N PRO A 74 -10.56 -14.99 12.34
CA PRO A 74 -9.09 -14.93 12.34
C PRO A 74 -8.48 -16.09 11.53
N ALA A 75 -8.68 -16.09 10.22
CA ALA A 75 -8.19 -17.13 9.31
C ALA A 75 -7.47 -16.59 8.07
N LEU A 76 -7.05 -15.32 8.13
CA LEU A 76 -6.48 -14.61 6.98
C LEU A 76 -5.20 -15.28 6.43
N HIS A 77 -4.39 -15.88 7.30
CA HIS A 77 -3.10 -16.48 6.95
C HIS A 77 -3.14 -18.02 6.82
N ARG A 78 -4.31 -18.67 6.96
CA ARG A 78 -4.44 -20.13 6.84
C ARG A 78 -4.39 -20.58 5.37
N SER A 79 -5.51 -20.98 4.79
CA SER A 79 -5.62 -21.37 3.39
C SER A 79 -6.46 -20.37 2.60
N PHE A 80 -6.49 -20.51 1.26
CA PHE A 80 -7.31 -19.66 0.40
C PHE A 80 -8.80 -19.69 0.79
N ALA A 81 -9.36 -20.88 1.06
CA ALA A 81 -10.76 -21.03 1.47
C ALA A 81 -11.04 -20.32 2.81
N TRP A 82 -10.17 -20.48 3.79
CA TRP A 82 -10.29 -19.82 5.09
C TRP A 82 -10.15 -18.31 4.99
N ARG A 83 -9.33 -17.81 4.06
CA ARG A 83 -9.22 -16.39 3.78
C ARG A 83 -10.52 -15.82 3.20
N ILE A 84 -11.21 -16.58 2.34
CA ILE A 84 -12.56 -16.18 1.86
C ILE A 84 -13.54 -16.12 3.03
N VAL A 85 -13.55 -17.09 3.95
CA VAL A 85 -14.39 -17.05 5.16
C VAL A 85 -14.10 -15.79 5.99
N SER A 86 -12.82 -15.41 6.16
CA SER A 86 -12.43 -14.17 6.82
C SER A 86 -13.02 -12.93 6.11
N PHE A 87 -12.92 -12.85 4.79
CA PHE A 87 -13.48 -11.75 4.01
C PHE A 87 -15.00 -11.68 4.08
N LEU A 88 -15.70 -12.82 3.98
CA LEU A 88 -17.14 -12.87 4.08
C LEU A 88 -17.64 -12.50 5.48
N SER A 89 -16.95 -12.92 6.54
CA SER A 89 -17.31 -12.52 7.91
C SER A 89 -17.23 -11.01 8.09
N PHE A 90 -16.16 -10.38 7.60
CA PHE A 90 -16.05 -8.92 7.59
C PHE A 90 -17.14 -8.27 6.73
N MET A 91 -17.41 -8.81 5.53
CA MET A 91 -18.43 -8.29 4.63
C MET A 91 -19.79 -8.17 5.33
N VAL A 92 -20.21 -9.20 6.07
CA VAL A 92 -21.49 -9.22 6.77
C VAL A 92 -21.50 -8.26 7.96
N ILE A 93 -20.50 -8.35 8.83
CA ILE A 93 -20.45 -7.56 10.06
C ILE A 93 -20.23 -6.06 9.75
N SER A 94 -19.47 -5.74 8.71
CA SER A 94 -19.23 -4.35 8.30
C SER A 94 -20.50 -3.62 7.84
N VAL A 95 -21.49 -4.30 7.29
CA VAL A 95 -22.81 -3.69 6.98
C VAL A 95 -23.50 -3.25 8.27
N GLY A 96 -23.57 -4.13 9.27
CA GLY A 96 -24.14 -3.79 10.59
C GLY A 96 -23.39 -2.65 11.29
N ALA A 97 -22.07 -2.62 11.18
CA ALA A 97 -21.25 -1.52 11.71
C ALA A 97 -21.52 -0.20 10.96
N ALA A 98 -21.55 -0.24 9.64
CA ALA A 98 -21.81 0.91 8.79
C ALA A 98 -23.19 1.54 9.04
N LEU A 99 -24.19 0.72 9.32
CA LEU A 99 -25.55 1.19 9.65
C LEU A 99 -25.62 1.91 11.02
N ARG A 100 -24.60 1.74 11.88
CA ARG A 100 -24.47 2.47 13.16
C ARG A 100 -23.77 3.82 13.06
N ALA A 101 -23.23 4.18 11.90
CA ALA A 101 -22.49 5.42 11.69
C ALA A 101 -23.35 6.70 11.72
N GLY A 102 -24.68 6.59 11.92
CA GLY A 102 -25.61 7.73 11.84
C GLY A 102 -25.86 8.16 10.38
N PRO A 103 -26.38 9.38 10.17
CA PRO A 103 -26.60 9.94 8.83
C PRO A 103 -25.26 10.16 8.10
N VAL A 104 -25.17 9.72 6.87
CA VAL A 104 -23.98 9.87 6.00
C VAL A 104 -24.36 10.49 4.66
N ASP A 105 -23.42 11.18 4.02
CA ASP A 105 -23.65 11.85 2.75
C ASP A 105 -23.08 11.06 1.57
N LEU A 106 -21.99 10.33 1.79
CA LEU A 106 -21.33 9.49 0.80
C LEU A 106 -20.82 8.20 1.45
N VAL A 107 -20.94 7.08 0.74
CA VAL A 107 -20.37 5.80 1.12
C VAL A 107 -19.23 5.45 0.17
N MET A 108 -18.05 5.21 0.72
CA MET A 108 -16.87 4.78 -0.02
C MET A 108 -16.51 3.34 0.34
N GLY A 109 -16.19 2.55 -0.65
CA GLY A 109 -15.59 1.22 -0.49
C GLY A 109 -14.29 1.14 -1.25
N THR A 110 -13.40 0.23 -0.82
CA THR A 110 -12.12 0.01 -1.50
C THR A 110 -11.97 -1.44 -1.97
N SER A 111 -11.07 -1.68 -2.91
CA SER A 111 -10.65 -3.01 -3.37
C SER A 111 -9.12 -3.04 -3.46
N PRO A 112 -8.40 -4.11 -3.06
CA PRO A 112 -8.89 -5.37 -2.47
C PRO A 112 -9.17 -5.31 -0.96
N PRO A 113 -9.81 -6.33 -0.40
CA PRO A 113 -10.57 -7.39 -1.06
C PRO A 113 -11.89 -6.85 -1.62
N ILE A 114 -12.36 -7.41 -2.75
CA ILE A 114 -13.57 -6.90 -3.43
C ILE A 114 -14.85 -7.05 -2.59
N PHE A 115 -14.86 -7.98 -1.64
CA PHE A 115 -16.03 -8.27 -0.79
C PHE A 115 -16.46 -7.06 0.07
N GLN A 116 -15.53 -6.26 0.55
CA GLN A 116 -15.85 -5.03 1.29
C GLN A 116 -16.53 -3.97 0.41
N ALA A 117 -16.24 -3.97 -0.89
CA ALA A 117 -16.93 -3.09 -1.83
C ALA A 117 -18.40 -3.46 -2.02
N VAL A 118 -18.75 -4.76 -1.87
CA VAL A 118 -20.15 -5.22 -1.83
C VAL A 118 -20.87 -4.64 -0.61
N SER A 119 -20.24 -4.66 0.57
CA SER A 119 -20.80 -4.03 1.78
C SER A 119 -21.04 -2.55 1.57
N ALA A 120 -20.06 -1.84 0.99
CA ALA A 120 -20.18 -0.40 0.73
C ALA A 120 -21.30 -0.09 -0.26
N TRP A 121 -21.40 -0.85 -1.36
CA TRP A 121 -22.50 -0.73 -2.30
C TRP A 121 -23.86 -0.96 -1.64
N LEU A 122 -24.00 -2.05 -0.86
CA LEU A 122 -25.26 -2.38 -0.17
C LEU A 122 -25.67 -1.26 0.80
N VAL A 123 -24.74 -0.75 1.61
CA VAL A 123 -24.99 0.36 2.54
C VAL A 123 -25.36 1.63 1.77
N ALA A 124 -24.71 1.94 0.65
CA ALA A 124 -25.05 3.07 -0.19
C ALA A 124 -26.47 3.00 -0.74
N VAL A 125 -26.90 1.81 -1.20
CA VAL A 125 -28.26 1.55 -1.65
C VAL A 125 -29.27 1.72 -0.52
N LEU A 126 -29.03 1.09 0.64
CA LEU A 126 -29.93 1.15 1.81
C LEU A 126 -30.08 2.60 2.32
N ARG A 127 -29.01 3.38 2.26
CA ARG A 127 -28.98 4.78 2.69
C ARG A 127 -29.35 5.77 1.59
N ARG A 128 -29.56 5.29 0.36
CA ARG A 128 -29.82 6.13 -0.83
C ARG A 128 -28.77 7.21 -1.04
N ARG A 129 -27.48 6.84 -0.86
CA ARG A 129 -26.34 7.77 -0.97
C ARG A 129 -25.44 7.41 -2.16
N PRO A 130 -24.63 8.34 -2.68
CA PRO A 130 -23.63 8.04 -3.69
C PRO A 130 -22.67 6.95 -3.21
N PHE A 131 -22.24 6.09 -4.13
CA PHE A 131 -21.25 5.05 -3.90
C PHE A 131 -19.97 5.38 -4.66
N LEU A 132 -18.89 5.71 -3.93
CA LEU A 132 -17.54 5.85 -4.47
C LEU A 132 -16.79 4.54 -4.26
N LEU A 133 -16.29 3.95 -5.35
CA LEU A 133 -15.45 2.76 -5.30
C LEU A 133 -14.00 3.11 -5.62
N GLU A 134 -13.08 2.92 -4.67
CA GLU A 134 -11.65 3.03 -4.94
C GLU A 134 -11.06 1.68 -5.34
N VAL A 135 -10.47 1.65 -6.54
CA VAL A 135 -9.76 0.49 -7.08
C VAL A 135 -8.26 0.70 -6.85
N ARG A 136 -7.69 -0.03 -5.88
CA ARG A 136 -6.28 0.09 -5.50
C ARG A 136 -5.38 -0.99 -6.04
N ASP A 137 -5.99 -2.12 -6.44
CA ASP A 137 -5.37 -3.20 -7.19
C ASP A 137 -6.39 -3.77 -8.17
N LEU A 138 -5.94 -4.23 -9.34
CA LEU A 138 -6.80 -4.78 -10.39
C LEU A 138 -7.20 -6.23 -10.10
N TRP A 139 -7.96 -6.41 -9.02
CA TRP A 139 -8.51 -7.70 -8.66
C TRP A 139 -9.77 -7.99 -9.51
N PRO A 140 -9.98 -9.18 -10.10
CA PRO A 140 -9.30 -10.43 -9.80
C PRO A 140 -8.03 -10.70 -10.60
N ASP A 141 -7.70 -9.91 -11.62
CA ASP A 141 -6.66 -10.23 -12.57
C ASP A 141 -5.28 -10.36 -11.90
N PHE A 142 -4.95 -9.56 -10.86
CA PHE A 142 -3.76 -9.79 -10.03
C PHE A 142 -3.72 -11.18 -9.39
N ALA A 143 -4.84 -11.65 -8.83
CA ALA A 143 -4.89 -12.96 -8.19
C ALA A 143 -4.77 -14.11 -9.20
N ILE A 144 -5.22 -13.89 -10.43
CA ILE A 144 -5.09 -14.84 -11.54
C ILE A 144 -3.64 -14.92 -11.99
N ASP A 145 -3.00 -13.78 -12.25
CA ASP A 145 -1.63 -13.69 -12.78
C ASP A 145 -0.59 -14.23 -11.78
N ILE A 146 -0.79 -14.00 -10.47
CA ILE A 146 0.05 -14.61 -9.42
C ILE A 146 -0.22 -16.12 -9.28
N GLY A 147 -1.31 -16.62 -9.88
CA GLY A 147 -1.70 -18.04 -9.80
C GLY A 147 -2.38 -18.46 -8.48
N VAL A 148 -2.89 -17.49 -7.71
CA VAL A 148 -3.66 -17.75 -6.48
C VAL A 148 -5.11 -18.12 -6.81
N LEU A 149 -5.68 -17.54 -7.84
CA LEU A 149 -7.03 -17.81 -8.33
C LEU A 149 -6.96 -18.56 -9.66
N ARG A 150 -7.25 -19.88 -9.64
CA ARG A 150 -7.13 -20.77 -10.81
C ARG A 150 -8.44 -21.40 -11.26
N ASN A 151 -9.42 -21.52 -10.36
CA ASN A 151 -10.68 -22.14 -10.66
C ASN A 151 -11.49 -21.27 -11.65
N PRO A 152 -11.88 -21.79 -12.86
CA PRO A 152 -12.54 -21.00 -13.90
C PRO A 152 -13.89 -20.43 -13.47
N VAL A 153 -14.65 -21.16 -12.64
CA VAL A 153 -15.94 -20.68 -12.13
C VAL A 153 -15.74 -19.51 -11.18
N LEU A 154 -14.77 -19.61 -10.26
CA LEU A 154 -14.46 -18.51 -9.36
C LEU A 154 -13.89 -17.29 -10.11
N ILE A 155 -13.10 -17.50 -11.17
CA ILE A 155 -12.63 -16.43 -12.06
C ILE A 155 -13.81 -15.73 -12.72
N ALA A 156 -14.74 -16.49 -13.31
CA ALA A 156 -15.93 -15.95 -13.97
C ALA A 156 -16.81 -15.14 -12.99
N LEU A 157 -17.08 -15.68 -11.80
CA LEU A 157 -17.82 -15.01 -10.73
C LEU A 157 -17.13 -13.74 -10.26
N SER A 158 -15.80 -13.78 -10.09
CA SER A 158 -15.02 -12.63 -9.67
C SER A 158 -15.03 -11.51 -10.70
N ARG A 159 -14.87 -11.83 -11.98
CA ARG A 159 -14.98 -10.86 -13.08
C ARG A 159 -16.40 -10.32 -13.27
N TRP A 160 -17.42 -11.14 -12.99
CA TRP A 160 -18.80 -10.67 -12.97
C TRP A 160 -19.02 -9.66 -11.85
N LEU A 161 -18.54 -9.99 -10.61
CA LEU A 161 -18.67 -9.12 -9.45
C LEU A 161 -17.93 -7.80 -9.65
N GLU A 162 -16.72 -7.83 -10.22
CA GLU A 162 -15.97 -6.64 -10.58
C GLU A 162 -16.77 -5.72 -11.52
N ARG A 163 -17.28 -6.28 -12.65
CA ARG A 163 -18.09 -5.52 -13.60
C ARG A 163 -19.39 -5.00 -12.98
N PHE A 164 -20.02 -5.78 -12.13
CA PHE A 164 -21.21 -5.35 -11.39
C PHE A 164 -20.91 -4.13 -10.53
N LEU A 165 -19.85 -4.16 -9.73
CA LEU A 165 -19.47 -3.06 -8.84
C LEU A 165 -19.05 -1.81 -9.63
N TYR A 166 -18.30 -1.95 -10.73
CA TYR A 166 -17.94 -0.83 -11.60
C TYR A 166 -19.17 -0.14 -12.21
N ARG A 167 -20.18 -0.91 -12.62
CA ARG A 167 -21.45 -0.37 -13.12
C ARG A 167 -22.25 0.33 -12.05
N ARG A 168 -22.31 -0.23 -10.83
CA ARG A 168 -23.11 0.27 -9.71
C ARG A 168 -22.48 1.44 -8.97
N ALA A 169 -21.18 1.60 -9.03
CA ALA A 169 -20.52 2.77 -8.45
C ALA A 169 -21.04 4.06 -9.10
N THR A 170 -21.27 5.09 -8.29
CA THR A 170 -21.55 6.45 -8.79
C THR A 170 -20.31 7.01 -9.45
N HIS A 171 -19.14 6.75 -8.86
CA HIS A 171 -17.86 7.17 -9.37
C HIS A 171 -16.76 6.17 -8.95
N LEU A 172 -15.68 6.12 -9.72
CA LEU A 172 -14.53 5.27 -9.48
C LEU A 172 -13.30 6.13 -9.21
N LEU A 173 -12.54 5.75 -8.19
CA LEU A 173 -11.26 6.37 -7.86
C LEU A 173 -10.16 5.34 -8.09
N VAL A 174 -9.07 5.73 -8.75
CA VAL A 174 -7.90 4.87 -8.96
C VAL A 174 -6.64 5.55 -8.43
N ASN A 175 -5.65 4.73 -8.04
CA ASN A 175 -4.38 5.19 -7.45
C ASN A 175 -3.16 5.00 -8.38
N SER A 176 -3.39 4.57 -9.62
CA SER A 176 -2.39 4.46 -10.67
C SER A 176 -2.96 4.88 -12.03
N PRO A 177 -2.20 5.57 -12.88
CA PRO A 177 -2.67 5.95 -14.22
C PRO A 177 -3.03 4.73 -15.07
N ALA A 178 -2.25 3.66 -15.00
CA ALA A 178 -2.54 2.43 -15.72
C ALA A 178 -3.85 1.75 -15.27
N TYR A 179 -4.29 1.97 -14.03
CA TYR A 179 -5.59 1.47 -13.59
C TYR A 179 -6.75 2.22 -14.25
N ARG A 180 -6.60 3.53 -14.47
CA ARG A 180 -7.56 4.31 -15.25
C ARG A 180 -7.72 3.73 -16.65
N ASP A 181 -6.60 3.48 -17.34
CA ASP A 181 -6.59 2.97 -18.71
C ASP A 181 -7.17 1.55 -18.77
N TYR A 182 -6.88 0.72 -17.77
CA TYR A 182 -7.46 -0.61 -17.62
C TYR A 182 -9.00 -0.56 -17.44
N LEU A 183 -9.52 0.35 -16.60
CA LEU A 183 -10.96 0.51 -16.41
C LEU A 183 -11.65 1.01 -17.69
N ILE A 184 -11.03 1.95 -18.40
CA ILE A 184 -11.53 2.43 -19.72
C ILE A 184 -11.58 1.26 -20.70
N GLY A 185 -10.54 0.43 -20.77
CA GLY A 185 -10.49 -0.78 -21.58
C GLY A 185 -11.57 -1.83 -21.23
N LYS A 186 -12.08 -1.80 -19.98
CA LYS A 186 -13.25 -2.62 -19.56
C LYS A 186 -14.61 -1.95 -19.82
N GLY A 187 -14.63 -0.81 -20.53
CA GLY A 187 -15.86 -0.12 -20.91
C GLY A 187 -16.42 0.81 -19.82
N VAL A 188 -15.62 1.21 -18.84
CA VAL A 188 -16.02 2.24 -17.88
C VAL A 188 -15.83 3.62 -18.53
N PRO A 189 -16.86 4.49 -18.54
CA PRO A 189 -16.74 5.84 -19.07
C PRO A 189 -15.66 6.66 -18.34
N GLN A 190 -14.84 7.37 -19.11
CA GLN A 190 -13.70 8.13 -18.56
C GLN A 190 -14.13 9.18 -17.53
N GLU A 191 -15.27 9.86 -17.76
CA GLU A 191 -15.84 10.86 -16.85
C GLU A 191 -16.28 10.29 -15.50
N LYS A 192 -16.43 8.97 -15.41
CA LYS A 192 -16.75 8.24 -14.17
C LYS A 192 -15.50 7.88 -13.37
N ILE A 193 -14.30 8.17 -13.86
CA ILE A 193 -13.05 7.77 -13.23
C ILE A 193 -12.24 9.00 -12.84
N SER A 194 -11.83 9.07 -11.58
CA SER A 194 -10.83 10.03 -11.10
C SER A 194 -9.54 9.31 -10.72
N LEU A 195 -8.41 9.93 -11.06
CA LEU A 195 -7.09 9.48 -10.65
C LEU A 195 -6.59 10.38 -9.50
N ILE A 196 -6.37 9.79 -8.34
CA ILE A 196 -5.57 10.39 -7.25
C ILE A 196 -4.49 9.35 -6.93
N PRO A 197 -3.26 9.55 -7.40
CA PRO A 197 -2.22 8.53 -7.33
C PRO A 197 -1.84 8.19 -5.89
N ASN A 198 -1.11 7.10 -5.70
CA ASN A 198 -0.39 6.90 -4.45
C ASN A 198 0.63 8.02 -4.28
N GLY A 199 0.97 8.32 -3.05
CA GLY A 199 1.87 9.41 -2.70
C GLY A 199 2.26 9.33 -1.24
N VAL A 200 2.82 10.39 -0.71
CA VAL A 200 3.41 10.42 0.62
C VAL A 200 3.19 11.78 1.28
N ASP A 201 3.14 11.82 2.60
CA ASP A 201 3.34 13.05 3.37
C ASP A 201 4.85 13.27 3.54
N PRO A 202 5.47 14.24 2.81
CA PRO A 202 6.91 14.43 2.87
C PRO A 202 7.40 14.93 4.24
N GLU A 203 6.52 15.51 5.06
CA GLU A 203 6.87 15.99 6.40
C GLU A 203 7.10 14.85 7.40
N MET A 204 6.67 13.64 7.06
CA MET A 204 6.99 12.45 7.87
C MET A 204 8.48 12.09 7.83
N PHE A 205 9.25 12.60 6.86
CA PHE A 205 10.62 12.19 6.61
C PHE A 205 11.56 13.40 6.60
N ASP A 206 12.54 13.37 7.50
CA ASP A 206 13.67 14.30 7.45
C ASP A 206 14.76 13.73 6.53
N PRO A 207 15.05 14.37 5.38
CA PRO A 207 16.06 13.88 4.43
C PRO A 207 17.48 13.95 4.98
N GLU A 208 17.75 14.81 5.97
CA GLU A 208 19.07 14.97 6.59
C GLU A 208 19.28 14.01 7.76
N ALA A 209 18.24 13.36 8.26
CA ALA A 209 18.35 12.39 9.33
C ALA A 209 19.18 11.17 8.89
N ARG A 210 20.02 10.67 9.79
CA ARG A 210 20.96 9.57 9.50
C ARG A 210 20.62 8.26 10.22
N GLY A 211 19.57 8.25 11.05
CA GLY A 211 19.10 7.06 11.76
C GLY A 211 20.17 6.41 12.65
N GLU A 212 21.01 7.21 13.31
CA GLU A 212 22.17 6.76 14.08
C GLU A 212 21.78 5.72 15.14
N ARG A 213 20.64 5.93 15.81
CA ARG A 213 20.13 4.99 16.81
C ARG A 213 19.91 3.59 16.23
N LEU A 214 19.21 3.48 15.10
CA LEU A 214 18.93 2.19 14.45
C LEU A 214 20.18 1.59 13.80
N ARG A 215 21.09 2.43 13.29
CA ARG A 215 22.38 1.94 12.77
C ARG A 215 23.20 1.27 13.88
N ALA A 216 23.28 1.89 15.07
CA ALA A 216 23.96 1.29 16.22
C ALA A 216 23.24 0.02 16.71
N GLU A 217 21.90 0.06 16.86
CA GLU A 217 21.08 -1.09 17.29
C GLU A 217 21.28 -2.32 16.38
N TRP A 218 21.33 -2.09 15.06
CA TRP A 218 21.46 -3.17 14.06
C TRP A 218 22.90 -3.40 13.59
N ARG A 219 23.90 -2.77 14.22
CA ARG A 219 25.34 -2.90 13.89
C ARG A 219 25.65 -2.55 12.44
N LEU A 220 25.07 -1.46 11.95
CA LEU A 220 25.19 -0.99 10.57
C LEU A 220 26.17 0.17 10.41
N ASP A 221 26.92 0.51 11.46
CA ASP A 221 27.90 1.60 11.42
C ASP A 221 28.98 1.32 10.37
N GLY A 222 29.31 2.33 9.58
CA GLY A 222 30.26 2.22 8.48
C GLY A 222 29.74 1.49 7.23
N LYS A 223 28.57 0.86 7.28
CA LYS A 223 28.00 0.12 6.14
C LYS A 223 27.28 1.05 5.15
N PHE A 224 27.21 0.61 3.90
CA PHE A 224 26.26 1.08 2.91
C PHE A 224 24.98 0.23 3.03
N VAL A 225 23.95 0.81 3.61
CA VAL A 225 22.71 0.10 3.95
C VAL A 225 21.72 0.21 2.82
N VAL A 226 21.33 -0.94 2.27
CA VAL A 226 20.33 -1.06 1.21
C VAL A 226 19.07 -1.67 1.78
N THR A 227 18.00 -0.88 1.91
CA THR A 227 16.79 -1.27 2.63
C THR A 227 15.64 -1.64 1.70
N TYR A 228 15.07 -2.82 1.90
CA TYR A 228 13.74 -3.16 1.44
C TYR A 228 12.75 -2.98 2.59
N ALA A 229 11.68 -2.22 2.39
CA ALA A 229 10.60 -2.07 3.36
C ALA A 229 9.25 -2.47 2.77
N GLY A 230 8.60 -3.51 3.33
CA GLY A 230 7.31 -3.96 2.86
C GLY A 230 6.99 -5.41 3.16
N ALA A 231 5.88 -5.91 2.59
CA ALA A 231 5.46 -7.29 2.79
C ALA A 231 6.49 -8.30 2.23
N LEU A 232 6.77 -9.34 3.00
CA LEU A 232 7.59 -10.48 2.59
C LEU A 232 6.68 -11.58 2.02
N GLY A 233 6.14 -11.31 0.81
CA GLY A 233 5.19 -12.17 0.13
C GLY A 233 5.67 -12.58 -1.26
N LEU A 234 4.99 -13.56 -1.86
CA LEU A 234 5.34 -14.13 -3.18
C LEU A 234 5.45 -13.10 -4.31
N ALA A 235 4.69 -12.01 -4.25
CA ALA A 235 4.69 -10.97 -5.26
C ALA A 235 5.96 -10.10 -5.24
N ASN A 236 6.64 -10.01 -4.09
CA ASN A 236 7.68 -9.00 -3.86
C ASN A 236 9.09 -9.45 -4.26
N ASP A 237 9.27 -10.66 -4.75
CA ASP A 237 10.52 -11.18 -5.30
C ASP A 237 11.76 -10.97 -4.41
N ILE A 238 11.62 -11.20 -3.12
CA ILE A 238 12.73 -11.11 -2.15
C ILE A 238 13.87 -12.09 -2.45
N PRO A 239 13.63 -13.31 -3.01
CA PRO A 239 14.72 -14.19 -3.43
C PRO A 239 15.74 -13.53 -4.37
N THR A 240 15.33 -12.63 -5.24
CA THR A 240 16.26 -11.85 -6.08
C THR A 240 17.18 -10.95 -5.23
N ILE A 241 16.67 -10.37 -4.16
CA ILE A 241 17.49 -9.57 -3.21
C ILE A 241 18.52 -10.49 -2.51
N LEU A 242 18.10 -11.69 -2.07
CA LEU A 242 19.01 -12.64 -1.41
C LEU A 242 20.12 -13.13 -2.35
N ARG A 243 19.81 -13.39 -3.63
CA ARG A 243 20.83 -13.73 -4.62
C ARG A 243 21.79 -12.58 -4.90
N ALA A 244 21.30 -11.34 -4.95
CA ALA A 244 22.18 -10.17 -5.09
C ALA A 244 23.06 -9.96 -3.85
N ALA A 245 22.54 -10.20 -2.65
CA ALA A 245 23.32 -10.19 -1.41
C ALA A 245 24.41 -11.26 -1.41
N ASP A 246 24.11 -12.45 -1.96
CA ASP A 246 25.07 -13.54 -2.12
C ASP A 246 26.22 -13.18 -3.06
N ARG A 247 25.93 -12.51 -4.18
CA ARG A 247 26.97 -11.96 -5.08
C ARG A 247 27.87 -10.91 -4.41
N LEU A 248 27.34 -10.24 -3.40
CA LEU A 248 28.03 -9.16 -2.67
C LEU A 248 28.55 -9.59 -1.29
N ARG A 249 28.67 -10.92 -1.02
CA ARG A 249 29.09 -11.45 0.28
C ARG A 249 30.49 -10.97 0.70
N ASP A 250 31.38 -10.74 -0.27
CA ASP A 250 32.76 -10.31 -0.06
C ASP A 250 32.90 -8.78 0.01
N GLN A 251 31.82 -8.04 -0.21
CA GLN A 251 31.76 -6.57 -0.09
C GLN A 251 31.36 -6.20 1.35
N SER A 252 32.34 -6.16 2.22
CA SER A 252 32.13 -6.02 3.67
C SER A 252 31.41 -4.73 4.06
N GLU A 253 31.46 -3.69 3.23
CA GLU A 253 30.78 -2.42 3.44
C GLU A 253 29.29 -2.43 3.05
N VAL A 254 28.81 -3.42 2.27
CA VAL A 254 27.41 -3.48 1.82
C VAL A 254 26.57 -4.33 2.78
N HIS A 255 25.40 -3.81 3.17
CA HIS A 255 24.47 -4.55 4.02
C HIS A 255 23.02 -4.36 3.55
N PHE A 256 22.30 -5.47 3.46
CA PHE A 256 20.88 -5.48 3.10
C PHE A 256 20.01 -5.55 4.35
N LEU A 257 19.08 -4.60 4.47
CA LEU A 257 18.13 -4.51 5.57
C LEU A 257 16.72 -4.83 5.06
N LEU A 258 16.12 -5.93 5.55
CA LEU A 258 14.79 -6.37 5.15
C LEU A 258 13.80 -6.06 6.29
N VAL A 259 13.00 -5.01 6.09
CA VAL A 259 12.03 -4.52 7.08
C VAL A 259 10.63 -4.89 6.63
N GLY A 260 9.98 -5.77 7.37
CA GLY A 260 8.64 -6.23 7.05
C GLY A 260 8.35 -7.62 7.55
N ASP A 261 7.15 -8.08 7.25
CA ASP A 261 6.68 -9.42 7.59
C ASP A 261 5.80 -9.96 6.46
N GLY A 262 5.52 -11.24 6.50
CA GLY A 262 4.68 -11.90 5.52
C GLY A 262 4.82 -13.40 5.50
N LYS A 263 3.99 -14.02 4.67
CA LYS A 263 3.89 -15.49 4.60
C LYS A 263 5.22 -16.19 4.23
N GLU A 264 6.07 -15.50 3.47
CA GLU A 264 7.35 -16.08 3.00
C GLU A 264 8.52 -15.81 3.96
N ARG A 265 8.34 -15.07 5.04
CA ARG A 265 9.44 -14.67 5.94
C ARG A 265 10.28 -15.84 6.42
N ALA A 266 9.66 -16.88 6.98
CA ALA A 266 10.39 -18.03 7.50
C ALA A 266 11.20 -18.76 6.40
N ASN A 267 10.63 -18.88 5.18
CA ASN A 267 11.31 -19.47 4.05
C ASN A 267 12.51 -18.62 3.60
N LEU A 268 12.37 -17.30 3.60
CA LEU A 268 13.42 -16.36 3.20
C LEU A 268 14.57 -16.32 4.22
N GLU A 269 14.26 -16.35 5.52
CA GLU A 269 15.25 -16.46 6.59
C GLU A 269 16.02 -17.79 6.48
N ALA A 270 15.32 -18.91 6.22
CA ALA A 270 15.94 -20.22 5.99
C ALA A 270 16.86 -20.21 4.76
N GLN A 271 16.42 -19.58 3.66
CA GLN A 271 17.23 -19.43 2.43
C GLN A 271 18.48 -18.60 2.69
N ALA A 272 18.36 -17.47 3.40
CA ALA A 272 19.52 -16.64 3.75
C ALA A 272 20.53 -17.41 4.61
N HIS A 273 20.04 -18.20 5.58
CA HIS A 273 20.88 -19.06 6.40
C HIS A 273 21.59 -20.16 5.59
N GLN A 274 20.87 -20.84 4.67
CA GLN A 274 21.44 -21.85 3.79
C GLN A 274 22.56 -21.31 2.89
N LEU A 275 22.40 -20.06 2.42
CA LEU A 275 23.41 -19.36 1.64
C LEU A 275 24.57 -18.81 2.51
N GLY A 276 24.47 -18.87 3.84
CA GLY A 276 25.48 -18.34 4.75
C GLY A 276 25.62 -16.82 4.69
N LEU A 277 24.52 -16.08 4.42
CA LEU A 277 24.56 -14.64 4.27
C LEU A 277 24.74 -13.95 5.62
N THR A 278 25.83 -13.20 5.78
CA THR A 278 26.13 -12.36 6.96
C THR A 278 25.83 -10.87 6.69
N ASN A 279 25.58 -10.53 5.44
CA ASN A 279 25.30 -9.17 4.97
C ASN A 279 23.79 -8.90 4.78
N VAL A 280 22.91 -9.71 5.40
CA VAL A 280 21.45 -9.54 5.37
C VAL A 280 20.89 -9.57 6.78
N THR A 281 20.04 -8.60 7.13
CA THR A 281 19.32 -8.56 8.40
C THR A 281 17.82 -8.48 8.18
N PHE A 282 17.05 -9.37 8.82
CA PHE A 282 15.58 -9.33 8.87
C PHE A 282 15.13 -8.67 10.17
N VAL A 283 14.47 -7.52 10.09
CA VAL A 283 14.08 -6.71 11.26
C VAL A 283 12.65 -6.99 11.71
N GLY A 284 11.81 -7.53 10.83
CA GLY A 284 10.39 -7.67 11.10
C GLY A 284 9.57 -6.44 10.74
N SER A 285 8.28 -6.51 11.05
CA SER A 285 7.32 -5.44 10.77
C SER A 285 7.52 -4.26 11.72
N ARG A 286 7.44 -3.03 11.21
CA ARG A 286 7.53 -1.80 11.99
C ARG A 286 6.29 -0.92 11.75
N PRO A 287 5.82 -0.18 12.77
CA PRO A 287 4.76 0.82 12.60
C PRO A 287 5.17 1.90 11.59
N LYS A 288 4.17 2.56 10.99
CA LYS A 288 4.44 3.58 9.96
C LYS A 288 5.27 4.75 10.51
N PHE A 289 5.07 5.16 11.76
CA PHE A 289 5.82 6.27 12.36
C PHE A 289 7.33 5.96 12.54
N GLU A 290 7.71 4.68 12.71
CA GLU A 290 9.13 4.28 12.80
C GLU A 290 9.81 4.25 11.43
N MET A 291 9.05 4.24 10.33
CA MET A 291 9.62 4.16 8.98
C MET A 291 10.49 5.38 8.63
N ALA A 292 10.24 6.53 9.24
CA ALA A 292 11.09 7.70 9.07
C ALA A 292 12.53 7.40 9.52
N GLU A 293 12.69 6.81 10.70
CA GLU A 293 14.02 6.48 11.26
C GLU A 293 14.66 5.28 10.52
N VAL A 294 13.86 4.28 10.12
CA VAL A 294 14.33 3.17 9.29
C VAL A 294 14.92 3.66 7.97
N LEU A 295 14.21 4.54 7.27
CA LEU A 295 14.69 5.09 6.00
C LEU A 295 15.85 6.09 6.21
N ALA A 296 15.89 6.80 7.36
CA ALA A 296 17.02 7.62 7.73
C ALA A 296 18.31 6.79 7.92
N ALA A 297 18.19 5.55 8.43
CA ALA A 297 19.32 4.64 8.59
C ALA A 297 19.81 4.03 7.25
N SER A 298 19.08 4.24 6.16
CA SER A 298 19.34 3.66 4.84
C SER A 298 20.16 4.58 3.95
N ASP A 299 21.06 4.05 3.12
CA ASP A 299 21.81 4.79 2.10
C ASP A 299 21.13 4.69 0.73
N ALA A 300 20.45 3.57 0.44
CA ALA A 300 19.60 3.34 -0.73
C ALA A 300 18.42 2.45 -0.37
N CYS A 301 17.37 2.46 -1.18
CA CYS A 301 16.20 1.62 -0.97
C CYS A 301 15.93 0.70 -2.16
N LEU A 302 15.31 -0.46 -1.89
CA LEU A 302 14.95 -1.46 -2.89
C LEU A 302 13.44 -1.55 -3.04
N ALA A 303 12.98 -1.55 -4.28
CA ALA A 303 11.61 -1.89 -4.62
C ALA A 303 11.61 -2.99 -5.70
N THR A 304 11.15 -4.16 -5.33
CA THR A 304 11.12 -5.34 -6.20
C THR A 304 9.70 -5.88 -6.32
N LEU A 305 9.34 -6.39 -7.49
CA LEU A 305 8.18 -7.24 -7.76
C LEU A 305 8.60 -8.31 -8.78
N ARG A 306 7.89 -9.44 -8.79
CA ARG A 306 8.06 -10.47 -9.81
C ARG A 306 7.76 -9.91 -11.19
N ASP A 307 8.43 -10.41 -12.24
CA ASP A 307 8.12 -10.02 -13.62
C ASP A 307 6.79 -10.61 -14.07
N ILE A 308 5.72 -9.93 -13.71
CA ILE A 308 4.34 -10.27 -14.07
C ILE A 308 3.74 -9.04 -14.74
N PRO A 309 3.14 -9.17 -15.95
CA PRO A 309 2.65 -8.02 -16.72
C PRO A 309 1.74 -7.08 -15.91
N MET A 310 0.89 -7.62 -15.06
CA MET A 310 -0.03 -6.83 -14.24
C MET A 310 0.72 -5.92 -13.24
N PHE A 311 1.90 -6.32 -12.75
CA PHE A 311 2.67 -5.48 -11.82
C PHE A 311 3.27 -4.23 -12.46
N ARG A 312 3.37 -4.19 -13.79
CA ARG A 312 3.77 -2.98 -14.53
C ARG A 312 2.76 -1.83 -14.43
N THR A 313 1.55 -2.12 -13.93
CA THR A 313 0.48 -1.13 -13.74
C THR A 313 0.48 -0.49 -12.35
N THR A 314 1.32 -0.95 -11.43
CA THR A 314 1.25 -0.56 -10.01
C THR A 314 2.02 0.71 -9.67
N TYR A 315 1.51 1.44 -8.67
CA TYR A 315 2.22 2.51 -7.96
C TYR A 315 2.47 2.06 -6.50
N PRO A 316 3.57 1.34 -6.20
CA PRO A 316 3.84 0.85 -4.86
C PRO A 316 4.11 2.00 -3.88
N ASN A 317 3.37 2.07 -2.77
CA ASN A 317 3.49 3.14 -1.76
C ASN A 317 4.92 3.33 -1.24
N LYS A 318 5.66 2.21 -1.06
CA LYS A 318 7.03 2.23 -0.55
C LYS A 318 7.98 3.11 -1.38
N VAL A 319 7.79 3.17 -2.69
CA VAL A 319 8.63 3.98 -3.58
C VAL A 319 8.48 5.46 -3.24
N PHE A 320 7.27 5.93 -2.98
CA PHE A 320 7.03 7.32 -2.60
C PHE A 320 7.60 7.64 -1.20
N ASP A 321 7.56 6.68 -0.26
CA ASP A 321 8.20 6.81 1.05
C ASP A 321 9.74 6.95 0.89
N TYR A 322 10.35 6.14 0.02
CA TYR A 322 11.79 6.21 -0.27
C TYR A 322 12.19 7.55 -0.88
N MET A 323 11.42 7.99 -1.87
CA MET A 323 11.60 9.31 -2.50
C MET A 323 11.48 10.43 -1.46
N ALA A 324 10.45 10.41 -0.62
CA ALA A 324 10.24 11.43 0.41
C ALA A 324 11.33 11.44 1.48
N ALA A 325 11.89 10.28 1.81
CA ALA A 325 13.04 10.18 2.72
C ALA A 325 14.37 10.62 2.07
N GLY A 326 14.36 11.04 0.80
CA GLY A 326 15.57 11.45 0.09
C GLY A 326 16.53 10.29 -0.15
N ARG A 327 16.04 9.07 -0.32
CA ARG A 327 16.86 7.89 -0.58
C ARG A 327 16.74 7.46 -2.04
N PRO A 328 17.84 7.23 -2.77
CA PRO A 328 17.79 6.71 -4.12
C PRO A 328 17.15 5.33 -4.12
N THR A 329 16.35 5.05 -5.16
CA THR A 329 15.65 3.76 -5.28
C THR A 329 16.30 2.89 -6.34
N ILE A 330 16.76 1.68 -5.97
CA ILE A 330 17.02 0.62 -6.93
C ILE A 330 15.69 -0.05 -7.23
N LEU A 331 15.18 0.13 -8.44
CA LEU A 331 13.85 -0.26 -8.85
C LEU A 331 13.88 -1.48 -9.75
N ALA A 332 13.49 -2.65 -9.23
CA ALA A 332 13.27 -3.87 -10.00
C ALA A 332 11.76 -4.06 -10.27
N ILE A 333 11.11 -3.03 -10.80
CA ILE A 333 9.71 -3.02 -11.22
C ILE A 333 9.62 -2.19 -12.50
N ASP A 334 9.18 -2.82 -13.58
CA ASP A 334 8.95 -2.13 -14.85
C ASP A 334 7.55 -1.45 -14.90
N GLY A 335 7.30 -0.66 -15.95
CA GLY A 335 6.01 -0.02 -16.20
C GLY A 335 5.89 1.38 -15.61
N VAL A 336 4.69 1.73 -15.14
CA VAL A 336 4.35 3.13 -14.78
C VAL A 336 5.20 3.71 -13.65
N ILE A 337 5.63 2.90 -12.68
CA ILE A 337 6.47 3.38 -11.57
C ILE A 337 7.92 3.64 -12.00
N ARG A 338 8.42 2.90 -13.00
CA ARG A 338 9.71 3.16 -13.62
C ARG A 338 9.75 4.56 -14.23
N GLN A 339 8.71 4.96 -14.93
CA GLN A 339 8.59 6.30 -15.51
C GLN A 339 8.71 7.40 -14.44
N VAL A 340 8.16 7.18 -13.26
CA VAL A 340 8.27 8.12 -12.13
C VAL A 340 9.72 8.25 -11.65
N ILE A 341 10.41 7.13 -11.44
CA ILE A 341 11.81 7.15 -10.95
C ILE A 341 12.75 7.73 -12.00
N GLU A 342 12.56 7.41 -13.29
CA GLU A 342 13.36 7.96 -14.39
C GLU A 342 13.12 9.47 -14.54
N ALA A 343 11.87 9.94 -14.52
CA ALA A 343 11.54 11.36 -14.59
C ALA A 343 12.09 12.16 -13.40
N ALA A 344 12.13 11.55 -12.23
CA ALA A 344 12.69 12.17 -11.03
C ALA A 344 14.23 12.19 -11.03
N GLY A 345 14.91 11.39 -11.88
CA GLY A 345 16.34 11.11 -11.73
C GLY A 345 16.66 10.49 -10.35
N GLY A 346 15.67 9.81 -9.75
CA GLY A 346 15.64 9.44 -8.33
C GLY A 346 16.12 8.03 -8.02
N GLY A 347 16.71 7.32 -8.98
CA GLY A 347 17.16 5.95 -8.76
C GLY A 347 17.71 5.26 -9.99
N ILE A 348 17.93 3.96 -9.86
CA ILE A 348 18.45 3.09 -10.93
C ILE A 348 17.41 2.00 -11.19
N PHE A 349 16.94 1.89 -12.45
CA PHE A 349 16.13 0.77 -12.87
C PHE A 349 17.01 -0.45 -13.15
N VAL A 350 16.57 -1.61 -12.67
CA VAL A 350 17.14 -2.91 -13.01
C VAL A 350 16.01 -3.84 -13.48
N PRO A 351 16.25 -4.77 -14.42
CA PRO A 351 15.20 -5.70 -14.83
C PRO A 351 14.68 -6.53 -13.64
N PRO A 352 13.36 -6.73 -13.49
CA PRO A 352 12.82 -7.62 -12.48
C PRO A 352 13.42 -9.02 -12.55
N GLY A 353 13.83 -9.58 -11.40
CA GLY A 353 14.45 -10.90 -11.31
C GLY A 353 15.96 -10.95 -11.60
N ASP A 354 16.56 -9.86 -12.09
CA ASP A 354 18.00 -9.78 -12.42
C ASP A 354 18.83 -9.39 -11.18
N ASP A 355 19.31 -10.40 -10.48
CA ASP A 355 20.12 -10.23 -9.28
C ASP A 355 21.56 -9.71 -9.58
N ALA A 356 22.07 -9.95 -10.79
CA ALA A 356 23.37 -9.42 -11.20
C ALA A 356 23.31 -7.92 -11.47
N ALA A 357 22.29 -7.46 -12.21
CA ALA A 357 22.05 -6.04 -12.41
C ALA A 357 21.76 -5.31 -11.09
N LEU A 358 21.01 -5.95 -10.17
CA LEU A 358 20.73 -5.40 -8.83
C LEU A 358 22.04 -5.24 -8.03
N ALA A 359 22.90 -6.27 -7.99
CA ALA A 359 24.21 -6.19 -7.33
C ALA A 359 25.09 -5.08 -7.92
N THR A 360 25.13 -4.97 -9.26
CA THR A 360 25.87 -3.90 -9.95
C THR A 360 25.35 -2.51 -9.57
N ALA A 361 24.04 -2.32 -9.49
CA ALA A 361 23.43 -1.06 -9.07
C ALA A 361 23.80 -0.68 -7.62
N VAL A 362 23.80 -1.68 -6.71
CA VAL A 362 24.24 -1.47 -5.31
C VAL A 362 25.68 -1.00 -5.25
N ILE A 363 26.61 -1.66 -5.96
CA ILE A 363 28.03 -1.27 -5.99
C ILE A 363 28.19 0.14 -6.56
N SER A 364 27.50 0.46 -7.66
CA SER A 364 27.57 1.80 -8.27
C SER A 364 27.17 2.91 -7.28
N LEU A 365 26.12 2.69 -6.47
CA LEU A 365 25.68 3.65 -5.47
C LEU A 365 26.60 3.70 -4.23
N SER A 366 27.17 2.56 -3.82
CA SER A 366 28.08 2.51 -2.67
C SER A 366 29.41 3.17 -2.93
N GLN A 367 29.94 3.08 -4.15
CA GLN A 367 31.20 3.68 -4.58
C GLN A 367 31.10 5.19 -4.85
N ASP A 368 29.94 5.68 -5.30
CA ASP A 368 29.69 7.11 -5.52
C ASP A 368 28.57 7.64 -4.60
N ARG A 369 28.92 7.84 -3.34
CA ARG A 369 27.99 8.35 -2.31
C ARG A 369 27.50 9.77 -2.58
N ALA A 370 28.24 10.57 -3.35
CA ALA A 370 27.84 11.92 -3.73
C ALA A 370 26.70 11.85 -4.76
N ARG A 371 26.86 11.04 -5.79
CA ARG A 371 25.81 10.74 -6.78
C ARG A 371 24.58 10.11 -6.12
N SER A 372 24.77 9.13 -5.23
CA SER A 372 23.68 8.48 -4.47
C SER A 372 22.84 9.52 -3.72
N ARG A 373 23.46 10.46 -3.00
CA ARG A 373 22.75 11.54 -2.30
C ARG A 373 22.05 12.49 -3.26
N ALA A 374 22.68 12.89 -4.36
CA ALA A 374 22.07 13.76 -5.36
C ALA A 374 20.80 13.13 -5.97
N MET A 375 20.84 11.82 -6.27
CA MET A 375 19.66 11.07 -6.74
C MET A 375 18.53 11.05 -5.69
N GLY A 376 18.87 10.86 -4.42
CA GLY A 376 17.90 10.90 -3.32
C GLY A 376 17.24 12.28 -3.17
N GLN A 377 18.02 13.37 -3.27
CA GLN A 377 17.50 14.74 -3.24
C GLN A 377 16.57 15.03 -4.42
N ALA A 378 16.93 14.59 -5.63
CA ALA A 378 16.10 14.72 -6.82
C ALA A 378 14.79 13.93 -6.66
N ALA A 379 14.85 12.70 -6.14
CA ALA A 379 13.66 11.90 -5.82
C ALA A 379 12.71 12.64 -4.86
N ARG A 380 13.25 13.23 -3.77
CA ARG A 380 12.45 13.98 -2.80
C ARG A 380 11.80 15.21 -3.43
N ALA A 381 12.54 16.01 -4.18
CA ALA A 381 12.01 17.20 -4.84
C ALA A 381 10.82 16.83 -5.73
N TYR A 382 10.97 15.79 -6.53
CA TYR A 382 9.92 15.29 -7.41
C TYR A 382 8.69 14.77 -6.64
N ALA A 383 8.90 14.03 -5.54
CA ALA A 383 7.80 13.53 -4.71
C ALA A 383 7.02 14.65 -4.02
N VAL A 384 7.71 15.68 -3.53
CA VAL A 384 7.10 16.87 -2.92
C VAL A 384 6.22 17.62 -3.92
N GLU A 385 6.68 17.75 -5.15
CA GLU A 385 5.97 18.50 -6.20
C GLU A 385 4.76 17.71 -6.76
N HIS A 386 4.94 16.40 -7.03
CA HIS A 386 3.96 15.64 -7.82
C HIS A 386 3.14 14.62 -7.02
N PHE A 387 3.60 14.21 -5.82
CA PHE A 387 3.00 13.13 -5.04
C PHE A 387 2.71 13.49 -3.59
N ASN A 388 2.57 14.78 -3.30
CA ASN A 388 2.30 15.30 -1.97
C ASN A 388 0.90 14.91 -1.49
N ARG A 389 0.82 14.21 -0.38
CA ARG A 389 -0.42 13.70 0.21
C ARG A 389 -1.41 14.79 0.60
N ARG A 390 -0.95 15.97 1.01
CA ARG A 390 -1.83 17.09 1.35
C ARG A 390 -2.58 17.60 0.12
N GLN A 391 -1.88 17.74 -1.02
CA GLN A 391 -2.49 18.12 -2.28
C GLN A 391 -3.48 17.08 -2.76
N GLN A 392 -3.12 15.80 -2.64
CA GLN A 392 -4.01 14.67 -2.98
C GLN A 392 -5.25 14.63 -2.09
N ALA A 393 -5.13 14.97 -0.80
CA ALA A 393 -6.26 15.04 0.11
C ALA A 393 -7.21 16.21 -0.23
N ALA A 394 -6.69 17.34 -0.67
CA ALA A 394 -7.51 18.44 -1.19
C ALA A 394 -8.28 18.01 -2.45
N GLN A 395 -7.61 17.38 -3.42
CA GLN A 395 -8.27 16.81 -4.61
C GLN A 395 -9.36 15.78 -4.25
N PHE A 396 -9.10 14.97 -3.22
CA PHE A 396 -10.07 14.01 -2.72
C PHE A 396 -11.28 14.72 -2.09
N ALA A 397 -11.06 15.77 -1.31
CA ALA A 397 -12.14 16.58 -0.72
C ALA A 397 -13.03 17.19 -1.81
N GLU A 398 -12.45 17.81 -2.83
CA GLU A 398 -13.18 18.35 -3.97
C GLU A 398 -14.00 17.29 -4.73
N LEU A 399 -13.41 16.10 -4.92
CA LEU A 399 -14.10 14.98 -5.55
C LEU A 399 -15.35 14.58 -4.76
N ILE A 400 -15.23 14.37 -3.46
CA ILE A 400 -16.38 13.92 -2.64
C ILE A 400 -17.45 15.00 -2.50
N GLU A 401 -17.08 16.30 -2.41
CA GLU A 401 -18.02 17.41 -2.39
C GLU A 401 -18.82 17.49 -3.69
N ARG A 402 -18.14 17.35 -4.84
CA ARG A 402 -18.80 17.27 -6.16
C ARG A 402 -19.82 16.13 -6.23
N LEU A 403 -19.44 14.92 -5.74
CA LEU A 403 -20.32 13.74 -5.79
C LEU A 403 -21.55 13.89 -4.90
N VAL A 404 -21.43 14.56 -3.75
CA VAL A 404 -22.55 14.88 -2.86
C VAL A 404 -23.43 15.98 -3.45
N GLY A 405 -22.83 17.06 -3.97
CA GLY A 405 -23.55 18.21 -4.54
C GLY A 405 -24.33 17.90 -5.81
N THR A 406 -23.84 16.98 -6.65
CA THR A 406 -24.55 16.56 -7.88
C THR A 406 -25.89 15.90 -7.56
N LYS A 407 -26.00 15.16 -6.45
CA LYS A 407 -27.25 14.49 -6.05
C LYS A 407 -28.28 15.44 -5.43
N ALA A 408 -27.83 16.53 -4.81
CA ALA A 408 -28.73 17.56 -4.25
C ALA A 408 -29.49 18.35 -5.34
N ARG A 409 -29.00 18.32 -6.60
CA ARG A 409 -29.64 19.00 -7.74
C ARG A 409 -30.60 18.12 -8.54
N VAL A 410 -30.62 16.80 -8.30
CA VAL A 410 -31.43 15.81 -9.07
C VAL A 410 -32.57 15.23 -8.19
N ALA A 411 -32.58 15.54 -6.89
CA ALA A 411 -33.65 15.18 -5.94
C ALA A 411 -34.54 16.39 -5.64
#